data_372fcbc7679b55d2b027362a91ce51cf
#
_entry.id   372fcbc7679b55d2b027362a91ce51cf
#
_cell.length_a   1.000
_cell.length_b   1.000
_cell.length_c   1.000
_cell.angle_alpha   90.00
_cell.angle_beta   90.00
_cell.angle_gamma   90.00
#
_symmetry.space_group_name_H-M   'P 1'
#
loop_
_entity.id
_entity.type
_entity.pdbx_description
1 polymer ?
#
loop_
_entity_poly.entity_id
_entity_poly.type
_entity_poly.pdbx_seq_one_letter_code
_entity_poly.pdbx_strand_id
1 'polypeptide(L)'
;MNKTSLLRWISALSLTILTGCVTTTPVGTANPIDPLEASNRAMFEFNETIDRAVFKPVAEAYAFITPQPVRTCIYNIFLNIGDVWSMFNSAIQGRQVDALNTMGRILLNTTAGLGGCLDLASARGAQRIPNDFGVTLGVWGISSGPYVVLPIIGSSTLRDGSGKIVDLYVNQVGWGSTVSNIDLRNSLYGLEAVVRREALLDISNVIDRTALDRYSFLRDAYLKRRSAQVRGPGAEAEALPNYDDFEAEATDKKSLSIPDKK
;
A
#
# COMPACT_ATOMS: atom_id res chain seq x y z
N MET A 1 29.25 27.85 1.29
CA MET A 1 28.01 27.92 0.47
C MET A 1 26.86 28.20 1.44
N ASN A 2 26.19 29.33 1.32
CA ASN A 2 25.17 29.79 2.28
C ASN A 2 23.93 28.87 2.18
N LYS A 3 23.33 28.49 3.34
CA LYS A 3 22.11 27.64 3.41
C LYS A 3 20.98 28.16 2.52
N THR A 4 20.87 29.48 2.34
CA THR A 4 19.88 30.13 1.46
C THR A 4 20.13 29.91 -0.02
N SER A 5 21.39 29.75 -0.46
CA SER A 5 21.72 29.44 -1.86
C SER A 5 21.43 27.99 -2.21
N LEU A 6 21.69 27.07 -1.28
CA LEU A 6 21.37 25.65 -1.46
C LEU A 6 19.86 25.42 -1.59
N LEU A 7 19.04 26.09 -0.75
CA LEU A 7 17.57 26.01 -0.86
C LEU A 7 17.05 26.53 -2.20
N ARG A 8 17.62 27.63 -2.72
CA ARG A 8 17.25 28.19 -4.03
C ARG A 8 17.60 27.24 -5.19
N TRP A 9 18.74 26.55 -5.12
CA TRP A 9 19.13 25.57 -6.14
C TRP A 9 18.26 24.31 -6.08
N ILE A 10 17.87 23.85 -4.87
CA ILE A 10 16.95 22.74 -4.70
C ILE A 10 15.55 23.09 -5.21
N SER A 11 15.06 24.30 -4.92
CA SER A 11 13.77 24.77 -5.44
C SER A 11 13.75 24.94 -6.95
N ALA A 12 14.84 25.44 -7.55
CA ALA A 12 14.98 25.58 -9.00
C ALA A 12 15.08 24.20 -9.70
N LEU A 13 15.78 23.25 -9.10
CA LEU A 13 15.90 21.88 -9.61
C LEU A 13 14.56 21.13 -9.50
N SER A 14 13.78 21.38 -8.46
CA SER A 14 12.43 20.80 -8.30
C SER A 14 11.45 21.33 -9.35
N LEU A 15 11.58 22.58 -9.75
CA LEU A 15 10.70 23.21 -10.74
C LEU A 15 10.98 22.72 -12.16
N THR A 16 12.24 22.41 -12.48
CA THR A 16 12.65 21.89 -13.80
C THR A 16 12.27 20.42 -14.02
N ILE A 17 12.10 19.65 -12.95
CA ILE A 17 11.66 18.25 -13.03
C ILE A 17 10.16 18.16 -13.36
N LEU A 18 9.35 19.16 -13.01
CA LEU A 18 7.92 19.21 -13.32
C LEU A 18 7.60 19.55 -14.79
N THR A 19 8.54 20.06 -15.57
CA THR A 19 8.34 20.38 -16.99
C THR A 19 8.74 19.26 -17.95
N GLY A 20 9.17 18.11 -17.44
CA GLY A 20 9.53 16.93 -18.21
C GLY A 20 8.31 16.28 -18.87
N CYS A 21 8.17 16.51 -20.16
CA CYS A 21 7.44 15.73 -21.16
C CYS A 21 6.12 15.10 -20.72
N VAL A 22 5.06 15.88 -20.67
CA VAL A 22 3.72 15.36 -20.98
C VAL A 22 3.73 15.06 -22.48
N THR A 23 4.17 13.87 -22.88
CA THR A 23 3.85 13.33 -24.19
C THR A 23 2.35 13.05 -24.17
N THR A 24 1.59 13.95 -24.76
CA THR A 24 0.16 13.75 -25.01
C THR A 24 0.02 12.52 -25.90
N THR A 25 -0.40 11.40 -25.34
CA THR A 25 -0.94 10.29 -26.11
C THR A 25 -2.09 10.84 -26.99
N PRO A 26 -2.23 10.38 -28.24
CA PRO A 26 -3.31 10.86 -29.11
C PRO A 26 -4.65 10.71 -28.40
N VAL A 27 -5.46 11.78 -28.45
CA VAL A 27 -6.83 11.79 -27.91
C VAL A 27 -7.62 10.70 -28.66
N GLY A 28 -7.87 9.59 -28.00
CA GLY A 28 -8.61 8.44 -28.58
C GLY A 28 -8.19 7.07 -28.03
N THR A 29 -7.04 6.97 -27.39
CA THR A 29 -6.53 5.70 -26.83
C THR A 29 -6.23 5.77 -25.33
N ALA A 30 -6.53 6.89 -24.68
CA ALA A 30 -6.28 7.03 -23.25
C ALA A 30 -7.21 6.08 -22.46
N ASN A 31 -6.61 5.16 -21.70
CA ASN A 31 -7.36 4.34 -20.76
C ASN A 31 -7.98 5.27 -19.70
N PRO A 32 -9.32 5.31 -19.56
CA PRO A 32 -9.97 6.22 -18.62
C PRO A 32 -9.56 5.97 -17.16
N ILE A 33 -9.06 4.78 -16.85
CA ILE A 33 -8.58 4.42 -15.52
C ILE A 33 -7.15 4.94 -15.28
N ASP A 34 -6.34 5.04 -16.34
CA ASP A 34 -4.92 5.40 -16.28
C ASP A 34 -4.55 6.35 -17.44
N PRO A 35 -4.99 7.60 -17.35
CA PRO A 35 -4.72 8.58 -18.41
C PRO A 35 -3.25 8.98 -18.51
N LEU A 36 -2.44 8.67 -17.51
CA LEU A 36 -1.00 8.97 -17.43
C LEU A 36 -0.13 7.71 -17.59
N GLU A 37 -0.64 6.66 -18.24
CA GLU A 37 -0.02 5.33 -18.31
C GLU A 37 1.45 5.39 -18.75
N ALA A 38 1.80 6.17 -19.77
CA ALA A 38 3.19 6.28 -20.25
C ALA A 38 4.14 6.80 -19.16
N SER A 39 3.75 7.87 -18.47
CA SER A 39 4.53 8.45 -17.36
C SER A 39 4.56 7.53 -16.15
N ASN A 40 3.44 6.87 -15.85
CA ASN A 40 3.33 5.92 -14.75
C ASN A 40 4.21 4.68 -14.97
N ARG A 41 4.27 4.16 -16.20
CA ARG A 41 5.15 3.04 -16.56
C ARG A 41 6.63 3.42 -16.41
N ALA A 42 7.02 4.61 -16.88
CA ALA A 42 8.40 5.08 -16.73
C ALA A 42 8.79 5.22 -15.25
N MET A 43 7.90 5.77 -14.42
CA MET A 43 8.13 5.89 -12.98
C MET A 43 8.12 4.51 -12.29
N PHE A 44 7.28 3.60 -12.74
CA PHE A 44 7.26 2.23 -12.27
C PHE A 44 8.57 1.51 -12.54
N GLU A 45 9.12 1.60 -13.76
CA GLU A 45 10.42 1.03 -14.13
C GLU A 45 11.58 1.64 -13.33
N PHE A 46 11.51 2.94 -13.06
CA PHE A 46 12.47 3.60 -12.17
C PHE A 46 12.43 3.00 -10.76
N ASN A 47 11.22 2.87 -10.18
CA ASN A 47 11.04 2.27 -8.85
C ASN A 47 11.52 0.81 -8.81
N GLU A 48 11.19 0.02 -9.84
CA GLU A 48 11.63 -1.37 -9.97
C GLU A 48 13.15 -1.50 -10.08
N THR A 49 13.80 -0.55 -10.75
CA THR A 49 15.26 -0.52 -10.87
C THR A 49 15.90 -0.27 -9.52
N ILE A 50 15.39 0.68 -8.75
CA ILE A 50 15.86 0.95 -7.39
C ILE A 50 15.59 -0.24 -6.47
N ASP A 51 14.39 -0.83 -6.55
CA ASP A 51 14.04 -2.00 -5.74
C ASP A 51 15.00 -3.16 -5.99
N ARG A 52 15.24 -3.51 -7.26
CA ARG A 52 16.15 -4.59 -7.64
C ARG A 52 17.62 -4.31 -7.29
N ALA A 53 18.04 -3.04 -7.35
CA ALA A 53 19.42 -2.68 -7.08
C ALA A 53 19.73 -2.52 -5.58
N VAL A 54 18.74 -2.12 -4.78
CA VAL A 54 18.95 -1.72 -3.37
C VAL A 54 18.01 -2.44 -2.42
N PHE A 55 16.69 -2.24 -2.53
CA PHE A 55 15.76 -2.70 -1.51
C PHE A 55 15.65 -4.22 -1.44
N LYS A 56 15.55 -4.90 -2.60
CA LYS A 56 15.43 -6.36 -2.65
C LYS A 56 16.68 -7.06 -2.12
N PRO A 57 17.93 -6.74 -2.53
CA PRO A 57 19.13 -7.35 -1.97
C PRO A 57 19.30 -7.13 -0.47
N VAL A 58 18.96 -5.93 0.03
CA VAL A 58 19.04 -5.64 1.47
C VAL A 58 18.00 -6.45 2.24
N ALA A 59 16.78 -6.57 1.72
CA ALA A 59 15.73 -7.39 2.32
C ALA A 59 16.06 -8.88 2.32
N GLU A 60 16.67 -9.40 1.24
CA GLU A 60 17.16 -10.78 1.15
C GLU A 60 18.31 -11.04 2.14
N ALA A 61 19.26 -10.12 2.28
CA ALA A 61 20.32 -10.21 3.26
C ALA A 61 19.76 -10.20 4.69
N TYR A 62 18.81 -9.32 4.98
CA TYR A 62 18.12 -9.29 6.26
C TYR A 62 17.39 -10.63 6.54
N ALA A 63 16.68 -11.18 5.55
CA ALA A 63 16.01 -12.47 5.67
C ALA A 63 17.00 -13.62 5.92
N PHE A 64 18.19 -13.55 5.32
CA PHE A 64 19.23 -14.58 5.48
C PHE A 64 19.86 -14.57 6.88
N ILE A 65 20.16 -13.39 7.42
CA ILE A 65 20.86 -13.27 8.73
C ILE A 65 19.91 -13.32 9.93
N THR A 66 18.61 -13.01 9.74
CA THR A 66 17.66 -12.87 10.84
C THR A 66 16.68 -14.05 10.85
N PRO A 67 16.60 -14.84 11.94
CA PRO A 67 15.64 -15.94 12.04
C PRO A 67 14.18 -15.46 11.90
N GLN A 68 13.35 -16.28 11.25
CA GLN A 68 11.96 -15.94 10.96
C GLN A 68 11.15 -15.44 12.19
N PRO A 69 11.22 -16.05 13.38
CA PRO A 69 10.47 -15.55 14.53
C PRO A 69 10.85 -14.11 14.93
N VAL A 70 12.14 -13.75 14.76
CA VAL A 70 12.63 -12.39 15.05
C VAL A 70 12.12 -11.41 13.99
N ARG A 71 12.14 -11.77 12.70
CA ARG A 71 11.59 -10.96 11.60
C ARG A 71 10.11 -10.70 11.82
N THR A 72 9.34 -11.74 12.13
CA THR A 72 7.90 -11.64 12.42
C THR A 72 7.64 -10.73 13.61
N CYS A 73 8.43 -10.87 14.70
CA CYS A 73 8.33 -10.01 15.87
C CYS A 73 8.53 -8.52 15.51
N ILE A 74 9.61 -8.20 14.80
CA ILE A 74 9.94 -6.82 14.42
C ILE A 74 8.86 -6.26 13.49
N TYR A 75 8.41 -7.05 12.52
CA TYR A 75 7.33 -6.66 11.60
C TYR A 75 6.03 -6.33 12.36
N ASN A 76 5.63 -7.20 13.29
CA ASN A 76 4.43 -7.01 14.11
C ASN A 76 4.51 -5.76 14.99
N ILE A 77 5.69 -5.43 15.54
CA ILE A 77 5.90 -4.19 16.30
C ILE A 77 5.62 -2.97 15.42
N PHE A 78 6.17 -2.91 14.21
CA PHE A 78 5.88 -1.80 13.28
C PHE A 78 4.42 -1.75 12.85
N LEU A 79 3.77 -2.91 12.65
CA LEU A 79 2.33 -2.97 12.38
C LEU A 79 1.51 -2.43 13.55
N ASN A 80 1.83 -2.82 14.78
CA ASN A 80 1.15 -2.36 15.99
C ASN A 80 1.28 -0.84 16.20
N ILE A 81 2.46 -0.27 15.91
CA ILE A 81 2.67 1.18 15.89
C ILE A 81 1.80 1.85 14.81
N GLY A 82 1.77 1.28 13.60
CA GLY A 82 0.92 1.77 12.50
C GLY A 82 -0.58 1.68 12.78
N ASP A 83 -1.00 0.73 13.61
CA ASP A 83 -2.40 0.56 14.00
C ASP A 83 -2.92 1.76 14.83
N VAL A 84 -2.04 2.51 15.52
CA VAL A 84 -2.41 3.76 16.20
C VAL A 84 -2.98 4.77 15.20
N TRP A 85 -2.28 5.00 14.09
CA TRP A 85 -2.76 5.89 13.04
C TRP A 85 -3.99 5.35 12.31
N SER A 86 -4.06 4.02 12.10
CA SER A 86 -5.25 3.36 11.53
C SER A 86 -6.48 3.56 12.42
N MET A 87 -6.34 3.46 13.74
CA MET A 87 -7.41 3.70 14.72
C MET A 87 -7.95 5.14 14.61
N PHE A 88 -7.06 6.14 14.57
CA PHE A 88 -7.48 7.54 14.42
C PHE A 88 -8.21 7.77 13.09
N ASN A 89 -7.71 7.22 11.99
CA ASN A 89 -8.38 7.31 10.70
C ASN A 89 -9.77 6.66 10.73
N SER A 90 -9.90 5.47 11.32
CA SER A 90 -11.21 4.81 11.48
C SER A 90 -12.18 5.67 12.31
N ALA A 91 -11.70 6.29 13.39
CA ALA A 91 -12.53 7.16 14.23
C ALA A 91 -13.04 8.39 13.47
N ILE A 92 -12.19 9.11 12.76
CA ILE A 92 -12.60 10.30 11.99
C ILE A 92 -13.41 9.97 10.72
N GLN A 93 -13.39 8.71 10.28
CA GLN A 93 -14.30 8.19 9.25
C GLN A 93 -15.69 7.87 9.77
N GLY A 94 -15.93 7.96 11.09
CA GLY A 94 -17.18 7.53 11.72
C GLY A 94 -17.31 6.00 11.90
N ARG A 95 -16.26 5.23 11.59
CA ARG A 95 -16.20 3.77 11.75
C ARG A 95 -15.79 3.39 13.15
N GLN A 96 -16.68 3.63 14.11
CA GLN A 96 -16.39 3.47 15.54
C GLN A 96 -16.06 2.03 15.92
N VAL A 97 -16.74 1.05 15.30
CA VAL A 97 -16.48 -0.38 15.56
C VAL A 97 -15.06 -0.76 15.13
N ASP A 98 -14.62 -0.28 13.97
CA ASP A 98 -13.27 -0.51 13.46
C ASP A 98 -12.20 0.15 14.33
N ALA A 99 -12.49 1.39 14.79
CA ALA A 99 -11.61 2.11 15.71
C ALA A 99 -11.46 1.38 17.05
N LEU A 100 -12.57 0.91 17.64
CA LEU A 100 -12.56 0.15 18.89
C LEU A 100 -11.89 -1.22 18.73
N ASN A 101 -12.16 -1.93 17.62
CA ASN A 101 -11.46 -3.18 17.29
C ASN A 101 -9.93 -2.95 17.21
N THR A 102 -9.51 -1.92 16.50
CA THR A 102 -8.08 -1.58 16.36
C THR A 102 -7.47 -1.15 17.69
N MET A 103 -8.21 -0.41 18.53
CA MET A 103 -7.78 -0.05 19.88
C MET A 103 -7.58 -1.30 20.75
N GLY A 104 -8.52 -2.25 20.72
CA GLY A 104 -8.42 -3.52 21.43
C GLY A 104 -7.20 -4.33 20.98
N ARG A 105 -6.89 -4.33 19.68
CA ARG A 105 -5.67 -4.94 19.12
C ARG A 105 -4.41 -4.30 19.69
N ILE A 106 -4.32 -2.97 19.64
CA ILE A 106 -3.16 -2.22 20.17
C ILE A 106 -2.95 -2.56 21.65
N LEU A 107 -3.99 -2.51 22.47
CA LEU A 107 -3.90 -2.80 23.89
C LEU A 107 -3.44 -4.25 24.14
N LEU A 108 -4.06 -5.23 23.50
CA LEU A 108 -3.72 -6.64 23.69
C LEU A 108 -2.30 -6.96 23.20
N ASN A 109 -1.94 -6.50 22.01
CA ASN A 109 -0.64 -6.78 21.41
C ASN A 109 0.49 -6.02 22.17
N THR A 110 0.23 -4.80 22.65
CA THR A 110 1.23 -4.04 23.39
C THR A 110 1.46 -4.62 24.79
N THR A 111 0.39 -5.01 25.51
CA THR A 111 0.51 -5.51 26.89
C THR A 111 0.90 -6.98 26.94
N ALA A 112 0.03 -7.87 26.47
CA ALA A 112 0.26 -9.31 26.48
C ALA A 112 1.17 -9.80 25.35
N GLY A 113 1.21 -9.07 24.22
CA GLY A 113 2.02 -9.40 23.04
C GLY A 113 3.43 -8.83 23.04
N LEU A 114 3.98 -8.43 24.21
CA LEU A 114 5.36 -7.94 24.35
C LEU A 114 5.67 -6.74 23.44
N GLY A 115 4.87 -5.66 23.57
CA GLY A 115 5.05 -4.45 22.75
C GLY A 115 4.63 -4.60 21.29
N GLY A 116 3.82 -5.60 20.96
CA GLY A 116 3.37 -5.90 19.61
C GLY A 116 4.18 -6.97 18.89
N CYS A 117 5.20 -7.57 19.55
CA CYS A 117 5.99 -8.67 18.99
C CYS A 117 5.11 -9.87 18.60
N LEU A 118 4.12 -10.21 19.44
CA LEU A 118 3.17 -11.27 19.22
C LEU A 118 1.81 -10.66 18.83
N ASP A 119 1.27 -11.04 17.68
CA ASP A 119 -0.08 -10.62 17.26
C ASP A 119 -1.15 -11.54 17.87
N LEU A 120 -1.37 -11.35 19.16
CA LEU A 120 -2.36 -12.12 19.92
C LEU A 120 -3.80 -11.75 19.52
N ALA A 121 -4.01 -10.56 19.00
CA ALA A 121 -5.32 -10.11 18.57
C ALA A 121 -5.80 -10.88 17.33
N SER A 122 -4.95 -11.03 16.31
CA SER A 122 -5.27 -11.83 15.13
C SER A 122 -5.50 -13.30 15.48
N ALA A 123 -4.72 -13.86 16.41
CA ALA A 123 -4.90 -15.22 16.90
C ALA A 123 -6.26 -15.43 17.60
N ARG A 124 -6.94 -14.34 18.05
CA ARG A 124 -8.28 -14.35 18.63
C ARG A 124 -9.38 -13.91 17.66
N GLY A 125 -9.07 -13.81 16.36
CA GLY A 125 -10.04 -13.46 15.33
C GLY A 125 -10.23 -11.95 15.09
N ALA A 126 -9.56 -11.08 15.85
CA ALA A 126 -9.60 -9.64 15.62
C ALA A 126 -8.69 -9.28 14.44
N GLN A 127 -9.23 -9.26 13.23
CA GLN A 127 -8.47 -8.95 12.01
C GLN A 127 -7.94 -7.52 12.00
N ARG A 128 -6.76 -7.33 11.41
CA ARG A 128 -6.16 -6.01 11.24
C ARG A 128 -6.88 -5.22 10.16
N ILE A 129 -7.25 -3.98 10.47
CA ILE A 129 -7.91 -3.04 9.56
C ILE A 129 -6.95 -1.90 9.26
N PRO A 130 -6.08 -2.03 8.22
CA PRO A 130 -5.14 -0.97 7.87
C PRO A 130 -5.87 0.22 7.26
N ASN A 131 -5.68 1.39 7.84
CA ASN A 131 -6.34 2.62 7.42
C ASN A 131 -5.35 3.77 7.33
N ASP A 132 -5.57 4.70 6.40
CA ASP A 132 -4.74 5.87 6.18
C ASP A 132 -5.60 7.10 5.80
N PHE A 133 -4.97 8.26 5.70
CA PHE A 133 -5.72 9.49 5.42
C PHE A 133 -6.25 9.54 3.98
N GLY A 134 -5.64 8.84 3.03
CA GLY A 134 -6.18 8.69 1.67
C GLY A 134 -7.51 7.93 1.65
N VAL A 135 -7.67 6.88 2.48
CA VAL A 135 -8.96 6.19 2.68
C VAL A 135 -9.95 7.13 3.35
N THR A 136 -9.52 7.89 4.34
CA THR A 136 -10.37 8.87 5.04
C THR A 136 -10.96 9.89 4.08
N LEU A 137 -10.15 10.45 3.19
CA LEU A 137 -10.61 11.35 2.13
C LEU A 137 -11.64 10.66 1.21
N GLY A 138 -11.44 9.38 0.90
CA GLY A 138 -12.39 8.59 0.11
C GLY A 138 -13.73 8.37 0.82
N VAL A 139 -13.72 8.06 2.11
CA VAL A 139 -14.92 7.92 2.93
C VAL A 139 -15.68 9.25 3.05
N TRP A 140 -14.97 10.36 3.07
CA TRP A 140 -15.57 11.71 3.04
C TRP A 140 -16.09 12.13 1.66
N GLY A 141 -16.02 11.23 0.65
CA GLY A 141 -16.60 11.44 -0.67
C GLY A 141 -15.64 12.05 -1.70
N ILE A 142 -14.37 12.24 -1.38
CA ILE A 142 -13.38 12.71 -2.35
C ILE A 142 -13.06 11.57 -3.33
N SER A 143 -13.27 11.82 -4.63
CA SER A 143 -12.95 10.86 -5.69
C SER A 143 -11.46 10.53 -5.73
N SER A 144 -11.10 9.32 -6.20
CA SER A 144 -9.71 8.89 -6.29
C SER A 144 -8.85 9.76 -7.21
N GLY A 145 -9.49 10.36 -8.24
CA GLY A 145 -8.76 11.00 -9.34
C GLY A 145 -7.97 9.98 -10.18
N PRO A 146 -7.10 10.45 -11.07
CA PRO A 146 -6.27 9.59 -11.92
C PRO A 146 -5.31 8.75 -11.10
N TYR A 147 -4.99 7.56 -11.63
CA TYR A 147 -3.92 6.74 -11.10
C TYR A 147 -2.55 7.41 -11.36
N VAL A 148 -1.68 7.37 -10.38
CA VAL A 148 -0.31 7.91 -10.47
C VAL A 148 0.67 6.97 -9.78
N VAL A 149 1.86 6.82 -10.33
CA VAL A 149 2.98 6.13 -9.67
C VAL A 149 3.91 7.17 -9.08
N LEU A 150 4.09 7.13 -7.76
CA LEU A 150 4.96 8.05 -7.04
C LEU A 150 6.38 7.47 -6.95
N PRO A 151 7.44 8.31 -7.04
CA PRO A 151 8.81 7.85 -6.88
C PRO A 151 9.00 7.21 -5.50
N ILE A 152 9.61 6.03 -5.47
CA ILE A 152 9.91 5.22 -4.28
C ILE A 152 8.66 4.69 -3.56
N ILE A 153 7.58 5.45 -3.50
CA ILE A 153 6.33 5.11 -2.81
C ILE A 153 5.52 4.08 -3.61
N GLY A 154 5.56 4.15 -4.95
CA GLY A 154 4.86 3.23 -5.85
C GLY A 154 3.44 3.66 -6.18
N SER A 155 2.55 2.68 -6.37
CA SER A 155 1.15 2.86 -6.78
C SER A 155 0.37 3.80 -5.88
N SER A 156 -0.35 4.75 -6.47
CA SER A 156 -1.17 5.74 -5.78
C SER A 156 -2.29 6.25 -6.70
N THR A 157 -3.12 7.13 -6.18
CA THR A 157 -4.03 8.01 -6.93
C THR A 157 -3.76 9.45 -6.51
N LEU A 158 -4.33 10.42 -7.22
CA LEU A 158 -4.16 11.83 -6.82
C LEU A 158 -4.67 12.08 -5.39
N ARG A 159 -5.83 11.53 -5.03
CA ARG A 159 -6.37 11.58 -3.67
C ARG A 159 -5.44 10.92 -2.66
N ASP A 160 -5.05 9.67 -2.92
CA ASP A 160 -4.25 8.88 -1.98
C ASP A 160 -2.84 9.46 -1.83
N GLY A 161 -2.26 10.00 -2.90
CA GLY A 161 -0.99 10.73 -2.87
C GLY A 161 -1.06 11.99 -2.01
N SER A 162 -2.15 12.76 -2.10
CA SER A 162 -2.36 13.91 -1.20
C SER A 162 -2.55 13.48 0.26
N GLY A 163 -3.29 12.40 0.50
CA GLY A 163 -3.42 11.79 1.84
C GLY A 163 -2.08 11.31 2.38
N LYS A 164 -1.21 10.77 1.53
CA LYS A 164 0.12 10.30 1.89
C LYS A 164 1.01 11.40 2.46
N ILE A 165 0.85 12.65 2.00
CA ILE A 165 1.58 13.80 2.56
C ILE A 165 1.20 13.98 4.03
N VAL A 166 -0.07 13.86 4.38
CA VAL A 166 -0.55 13.94 5.76
C VAL A 166 -0.02 12.76 6.58
N ASP A 167 -0.10 11.54 6.04
CA ASP A 167 0.42 10.34 6.71
C ASP A 167 1.92 10.47 7.02
N LEU A 168 2.71 10.97 6.07
CA LEU A 168 4.15 11.19 6.25
C LEU A 168 4.42 12.27 7.30
N TYR A 169 3.65 13.36 7.29
CA TYR A 169 3.79 14.43 8.28
C TYR A 169 3.47 13.92 9.70
N VAL A 170 2.35 13.21 9.86
CA VAL A 170 1.95 12.63 11.15
C VAL A 170 2.97 11.61 11.64
N ASN A 171 3.47 10.76 10.76
CA ASN A 171 4.53 9.81 11.09
C ASN A 171 5.82 10.52 11.52
N GLN A 172 6.22 11.57 10.80
CA GLN A 172 7.41 12.36 11.15
C GLN A 172 7.25 13.07 12.51
N VAL A 173 6.08 13.65 12.78
CA VAL A 173 5.79 14.29 14.08
C VAL A 173 5.73 13.23 15.19
N GLY A 174 5.07 12.10 14.97
CA GLY A 174 4.96 11.01 15.93
C GLY A 174 6.33 10.46 16.35
N TRP A 175 7.15 10.07 15.39
CA TRP A 175 8.49 9.60 15.66
C TRP A 175 9.41 10.71 16.19
N GLY A 176 9.27 11.95 15.67
CA GLY A 176 10.05 13.11 16.11
C GLY A 176 9.78 13.49 17.56
N SER A 177 8.54 13.31 18.04
CA SER A 177 8.18 13.55 19.45
C SER A 177 8.63 12.42 20.39
N THR A 178 8.71 11.20 19.88
CA THR A 178 9.01 10.00 20.68
C THR A 178 10.51 9.70 20.70
N VAL A 179 11.21 9.89 19.58
CA VAL A 179 12.64 9.60 19.41
C VAL A 179 13.39 10.87 19.06
N SER A 180 13.96 11.53 20.05
CA SER A 180 14.71 12.79 19.90
C SER A 180 16.08 12.58 19.21
N ASN A 181 16.68 11.41 19.32
CA ASN A 181 17.92 11.09 18.63
C ASN A 181 17.68 10.87 17.14
N ILE A 182 18.26 11.72 16.30
CA ILE A 182 18.06 11.74 14.83
C ILE A 182 18.59 10.45 14.19
N ASP A 183 19.76 9.98 14.63
CA ASP A 183 20.40 8.79 14.04
C ASP A 183 19.59 7.53 14.34
N LEU A 184 19.14 7.39 15.59
CA LEU A 184 18.25 6.29 15.99
C LEU A 184 16.93 6.32 15.20
N ARG A 185 16.31 7.48 15.09
CA ARG A 185 15.07 7.65 14.34
C ARG A 185 15.23 7.26 12.87
N ASN A 186 16.29 7.75 12.22
CA ASN A 186 16.56 7.42 10.82
C ASN A 186 16.87 5.92 10.64
N SER A 187 17.57 5.30 11.60
CA SER A 187 17.81 3.85 11.60
C SER A 187 16.52 3.05 11.72
N LEU A 188 15.57 3.51 12.55
CA LEU A 188 14.24 2.87 12.68
C LEU A 188 13.42 2.98 11.39
N TYR A 189 13.44 4.12 10.69
CA TYR A 189 12.81 4.24 9.37
C TYR A 189 13.45 3.31 8.34
N GLY A 190 14.79 3.23 8.33
CA GLY A 190 15.50 2.30 7.46
C GLY A 190 15.15 0.84 7.76
N LEU A 191 15.12 0.47 9.03
CA LEU A 191 14.72 -0.88 9.45
C LEU A 191 13.27 -1.18 9.06
N GLU A 192 12.34 -0.25 9.29
CA GLU A 192 10.94 -0.42 8.88
C GLU A 192 10.82 -0.67 7.39
N ALA A 193 11.54 0.10 6.55
CA ALA A 193 11.53 -0.09 5.09
C ALA A 193 12.03 -1.48 4.69
N VAL A 194 13.13 -1.95 5.29
CA VAL A 194 13.71 -3.27 5.03
C VAL A 194 12.74 -4.39 5.44
N VAL A 195 12.19 -4.30 6.65
CA VAL A 195 11.25 -5.29 7.19
C VAL A 195 9.96 -5.37 6.37
N ARG A 196 9.42 -4.22 5.96
CA ARG A 196 8.25 -4.17 5.07
C ARG A 196 8.56 -4.75 3.69
N ARG A 197 9.74 -4.50 3.14
CA ARG A 197 10.15 -5.08 1.86
C ARG A 197 10.39 -6.58 1.97
N GLU A 198 10.97 -7.04 3.06
CA GLU A 198 11.18 -8.47 3.33
C GLU A 198 9.84 -9.23 3.36
N ALA A 199 8.84 -8.71 4.05
CA ALA A 199 7.51 -9.32 4.13
C ALA A 199 6.82 -9.45 2.75
N LEU A 200 7.30 -8.73 1.73
CA LEU A 200 6.78 -8.78 0.36
C LEU A 200 7.63 -9.65 -0.59
N LEU A 201 8.74 -10.28 -0.14
CA LEU A 201 9.62 -11.04 -1.03
C LEU A 201 8.90 -12.19 -1.71
N ASP A 202 8.17 -13.01 -0.96
CA ASP A 202 7.50 -14.20 -1.48
C ASP A 202 6.40 -13.82 -2.49
N ILE A 203 5.56 -12.85 -2.15
CA ILE A 203 4.49 -12.40 -3.04
C ILE A 203 5.05 -11.71 -4.29
N SER A 204 6.14 -10.95 -4.17
CA SER A 204 6.83 -10.36 -5.31
C SER A 204 7.34 -11.42 -6.27
N ASN A 205 7.97 -12.48 -5.75
CA ASN A 205 8.48 -13.59 -6.55
C ASN A 205 7.34 -14.36 -7.25
N VAL A 206 6.17 -14.50 -6.63
CA VAL A 206 4.98 -15.09 -7.28
C VAL A 206 4.49 -14.19 -8.41
N ILE A 207 4.34 -12.90 -8.17
CA ILE A 207 3.90 -11.93 -9.20
C ILE A 207 4.87 -11.92 -10.38
N ASP A 208 6.19 -11.95 -10.13
CA ASP A 208 7.23 -11.97 -11.16
C ASP A 208 7.11 -13.19 -12.10
N ARG A 209 6.59 -14.30 -11.59
CA ARG A 209 6.44 -15.55 -12.36
C ARG A 209 5.09 -15.68 -13.07
N THR A 210 4.06 -15.00 -12.59
CA THR A 210 2.67 -15.22 -13.03
C THR A 210 2.08 -14.06 -13.80
N ALA A 211 2.51 -12.81 -13.53
CA ALA A 211 1.95 -11.64 -14.20
C ALA A 211 2.57 -11.44 -15.59
N LEU A 212 1.73 -11.43 -16.62
CA LEU A 212 2.13 -11.09 -17.99
C LEU A 212 2.58 -9.64 -18.12
N ASP A 213 1.87 -8.72 -17.47
CA ASP A 213 2.23 -7.30 -17.32
C ASP A 213 2.14 -6.93 -15.84
N ARG A 214 3.31 -6.85 -15.21
CA ARG A 214 3.43 -6.54 -13.77
C ARG A 214 2.86 -5.17 -13.42
N TYR A 215 3.06 -4.18 -14.29
CA TYR A 215 2.53 -2.84 -14.08
C TYR A 215 1.01 -2.85 -13.98
N SER A 216 0.33 -3.38 -14.99
CA SER A 216 -1.13 -3.44 -15.05
C SER A 216 -1.70 -4.29 -13.89
N PHE A 217 -1.06 -5.39 -13.57
CA PHE A 217 -1.46 -6.23 -12.44
C PHE A 217 -1.42 -5.46 -11.10
N LEU A 218 -0.32 -4.78 -10.81
CA LEU A 218 -0.16 -4.03 -9.55
C LEU A 218 -1.05 -2.79 -9.50
N ARG A 219 -1.26 -2.10 -10.63
CA ARG A 219 -2.22 -1.00 -10.75
C ARG A 219 -3.63 -1.46 -10.38
N ASP A 220 -4.11 -2.54 -11.03
CA ASP A 220 -5.47 -3.03 -10.85
C ASP A 220 -5.70 -3.59 -9.45
N ALA A 221 -4.72 -4.32 -8.91
CA ALA A 221 -4.74 -4.79 -7.52
C ALA A 221 -4.79 -3.63 -6.52
N TYR A 222 -3.99 -2.58 -6.74
CA TYR A 222 -4.01 -1.37 -5.93
C TYR A 222 -5.40 -0.70 -5.94
N LEU A 223 -5.94 -0.44 -7.13
CA LEU A 223 -7.22 0.25 -7.27
C LEU A 223 -8.38 -0.54 -6.65
N LYS A 224 -8.43 -1.86 -6.85
CA LYS A 224 -9.43 -2.75 -6.23
C LYS A 224 -9.32 -2.71 -4.71
N ARG A 225 -8.11 -2.87 -4.17
CA ARG A 225 -7.88 -2.81 -2.72
C ARG A 225 -8.32 -1.46 -2.13
N ARG A 226 -7.94 -0.34 -2.76
CA ARG A 226 -8.31 1.00 -2.28
C ARG A 226 -9.82 1.21 -2.32
N SER A 227 -10.48 0.77 -3.37
CA SER A 227 -11.93 0.82 -3.48
C SER A 227 -12.61 0.01 -2.35
N ALA A 228 -12.13 -1.20 -2.06
CA ALA A 228 -12.63 -2.02 -0.96
C ALA A 228 -12.42 -1.33 0.40
N GLN A 229 -11.24 -0.77 0.66
CA GLN A 229 -10.96 -0.05 1.92
C GLN A 229 -11.91 1.15 2.13
N VAL A 230 -12.21 1.92 1.06
CA VAL A 230 -13.15 3.04 1.12
C VAL A 230 -14.58 2.56 1.41
N ARG A 231 -15.01 1.45 0.83
CA ARG A 231 -16.33 0.85 1.14
C ARG A 231 -16.43 0.31 2.57
N GLY A 232 -15.34 -0.19 3.11
CA GLY A 232 -15.24 -0.68 4.49
C GLY A 232 -15.22 -2.20 4.63
N PRO A 233 -15.06 -2.70 5.88
CA PRO A 233 -15.06 -4.12 6.18
C PRO A 233 -16.34 -4.80 5.68
N GLY A 234 -16.20 -5.96 5.06
CA GLY A 234 -17.29 -6.69 4.39
C GLY A 234 -17.35 -6.50 2.89
N ALA A 235 -16.91 -5.37 2.35
CA ALA A 235 -16.89 -5.13 0.90
C ALA A 235 -15.79 -5.94 0.19
N GLU A 236 -14.81 -6.45 0.91
CA GLU A 236 -13.78 -7.35 0.34
C GLU A 236 -14.36 -8.73 0.00
N ALA A 237 -15.32 -9.22 0.79
CA ALA A 237 -16.00 -10.48 0.53
C ALA A 237 -16.92 -10.40 -0.72
N GLU A 238 -17.49 -9.22 -0.97
CA GLU A 238 -18.37 -8.96 -2.11
C GLU A 238 -17.59 -8.71 -3.43
N ALA A 239 -16.30 -8.40 -3.33
CA ALA A 239 -15.43 -8.17 -4.49
C ALA A 239 -14.79 -9.46 -5.04
N LEU A 240 -14.90 -10.57 -4.36
CA LEU A 240 -14.50 -11.88 -4.88
C LEU A 240 -15.59 -12.34 -5.86
N PRO A 241 -15.22 -12.84 -7.06
CA PRO A 241 -16.18 -13.47 -7.96
C PRO A 241 -16.89 -14.59 -7.21
N ASN A 242 -18.23 -14.59 -7.23
CA ASN A 242 -18.98 -15.73 -6.72
C ASN A 242 -18.70 -16.92 -7.68
N TYR A 243 -17.97 -17.89 -7.21
CA TYR A 243 -17.61 -19.05 -8.02
C TYR A 243 -18.86 -19.86 -8.46
N ASP A 244 -19.96 -19.75 -7.72
CA ASP A 244 -21.24 -20.39 -8.06
C ASP A 244 -21.82 -19.82 -9.36
N ASP A 245 -21.56 -18.55 -9.69
CA ASP A 245 -22.01 -17.91 -10.93
C ASP A 245 -21.28 -18.50 -12.16
N PHE A 246 -20.02 -18.93 -12.01
CA PHE A 246 -19.26 -19.60 -13.07
C PHE A 246 -19.74 -21.02 -13.32
N GLU A 247 -20.17 -21.76 -12.29
CA GLU A 247 -20.76 -23.10 -12.44
C GLU A 247 -22.13 -23.03 -13.09
N ALA A 248 -22.95 -22.03 -12.78
CA ALA A 248 -24.24 -21.79 -13.40
C ALA A 248 -24.11 -21.49 -14.90
N GLU A 249 -23.16 -20.62 -15.28
CA GLU A 249 -22.90 -20.27 -16.68
C GLU A 249 -22.30 -21.43 -17.49
N ALA A 250 -21.48 -22.28 -16.86
CA ALA A 250 -20.92 -23.46 -17.48
C ALA A 250 -21.97 -24.59 -17.70
N THR A 251 -22.92 -24.73 -16.79
CA THR A 251 -24.05 -25.67 -16.92
C THR A 251 -25.06 -25.24 -17.96
N ASP A 252 -25.34 -23.95 -18.08
CA ASP A 252 -26.26 -23.40 -19.08
C ASP A 252 -25.68 -23.55 -20.52
N LYS A 253 -24.40 -23.28 -20.70
CA LYS A 253 -23.71 -23.53 -21.99
C LYS A 253 -23.66 -25.01 -22.39
N LYS A 254 -23.66 -25.92 -21.42
CA LYS A 254 -23.66 -27.37 -21.67
C LYS A 254 -25.05 -27.92 -22.03
N SER A 255 -26.10 -27.27 -21.53
CA SER A 255 -27.51 -27.63 -21.87
C SER A 255 -27.88 -27.19 -23.29
N LEU A 256 -27.26 -26.11 -23.80
CA LEU A 256 -27.48 -25.58 -25.14
C LEU A 256 -26.70 -26.32 -26.26
N SER A 257 -25.78 -27.21 -25.91
CA SER A 257 -24.87 -27.88 -26.87
C SER A 257 -25.20 -29.34 -27.17
N ILE A 258 -26.32 -29.89 -26.71
CA ILE A 258 -26.75 -31.26 -27.02
C ILE A 258 -27.73 -31.18 -28.22
N PRO A 259 -27.28 -31.50 -29.45
CA PRO A 259 -28.21 -31.66 -30.55
C PRO A 259 -28.98 -32.97 -30.37
N ASP A 260 -30.31 -32.88 -30.39
CA ASP A 260 -31.22 -34.00 -30.41
C ASP A 260 -30.88 -34.87 -31.63
N LYS A 261 -30.32 -36.05 -31.40
CA LYS A 261 -30.22 -37.12 -32.42
C LYS A 261 -31.54 -37.82 -32.46
N LYS A 262 -32.32 -37.50 -33.52
CA LYS A 262 -33.33 -38.39 -34.03
C LYS A 262 -32.69 -39.44 -34.95
#